data_7b9090941f9ff3c7e2cc9a1d62fcb484
#
_entry.id   7b9090941f9ff3c7e2cc9a1d62fcb484
#
_cell.length_a   1.000
_cell.length_b   1.000
_cell.length_c   1.000
_cell.angle_alpha   90.00
_cell.angle_beta   90.00
_cell.angle_gamma   90.00
#
_symmetry.space_group_name_H-M   'P 1'
#
loop_
_entity.id
_entity.type
_entity.pdbx_description
1 polymer ?
#
loop_
_entity_poly.entity_id
_entity_poly.type
_entity_poly.pdbx_seq_one_letter_code
_entity_poly.pdbx_strand_id
1 'polypeptide(L)'
;MDHATDWAGAVRAAWRAGRDTAPDPVALGLADADRHVLAEPLVTRTDLPAFPTSSVDGWAVRGEGPWRVTGQVLAGAQPPPLDADGDCVEIATGAMVPAGTTAIVRVEESTTGGDGRVTGRPRDKREWREPGEEAAAGEALAPAGSPVTPALVGLAAACGYDELLVRRRPRAEVLVFGDELRSAGLPGQGRVRDALGPQVPAWLRRLGADVDGPAVGPGTDTLEGHLRAISLARDKGADLICTTGGTMRGPVDHLHPALAELGTTYVVDTAAVRPGFPMLLATLPAAGRRTCLVAGLPGNPQSAVVALVTLVTPALAGWLGRPPPDPRALPQVRLGAGIPGRGRDTHLALVRRDPDGTAHPLPHTGSAMLRGLARAAGFAVIVPGSDARAGDVVPMVPLPLFPWEAS
;
A
#
# COMPACT_ATOMS: atom_id res chain seq x y z
N MET A 1 21.49 26.46 -15.58
CA MET A 1 20.37 26.04 -14.72
C MET A 1 19.12 25.64 -15.53
N ASP A 2 19.28 25.03 -16.69
CA ASP A 2 18.19 24.87 -17.67
C ASP A 2 17.59 23.48 -17.85
N HIS A 3 17.78 22.56 -16.91
CA HIS A 3 17.34 21.16 -17.09
C HIS A 3 16.58 20.58 -15.91
N ALA A 4 15.95 21.39 -15.05
CA ALA A 4 15.05 20.85 -14.04
C ALA A 4 13.80 20.28 -14.72
N THR A 5 13.53 19.01 -14.49
CA THR A 5 12.30 18.33 -14.96
C THR A 5 11.09 18.94 -14.26
N ASP A 6 10.00 19.23 -14.97
CA ASP A 6 8.77 19.65 -14.31
C ASP A 6 8.29 18.58 -13.31
N TRP A 7 7.50 18.98 -12.33
CA TRP A 7 7.10 18.08 -11.23
C TRP A 7 6.37 16.82 -11.75
N ALA A 8 5.44 16.97 -12.68
CA ALA A 8 4.69 15.84 -13.24
C ALA A 8 5.60 14.91 -14.07
N GLY A 9 6.56 15.50 -14.81
CA GLY A 9 7.59 14.75 -15.53
C GLY A 9 8.49 13.95 -14.61
N ALA A 10 8.94 14.55 -13.49
CA ALA A 10 9.76 13.89 -12.49
C ALA A 10 9.00 12.71 -11.83
N VAL A 11 7.74 12.89 -11.47
CA VAL A 11 6.87 11.84 -10.94
C VAL A 11 6.73 10.67 -11.93
N ARG A 12 6.46 10.97 -13.21
CA ARG A 12 6.37 9.93 -14.26
C ARG A 12 7.69 9.21 -14.51
N ALA A 13 8.80 9.94 -14.54
CA ALA A 13 10.13 9.35 -14.71
C ALA A 13 10.50 8.42 -13.56
N ALA A 14 10.23 8.84 -12.33
CA ALA A 14 10.45 8.04 -11.15
C ALA A 14 9.59 6.76 -11.14
N TRP A 15 8.31 6.85 -11.51
CA TRP A 15 7.44 5.69 -11.63
C TRP A 15 7.96 4.68 -12.66
N ARG A 16 8.38 5.17 -13.84
CA ARG A 16 8.97 4.29 -14.88
C ARG A 16 10.24 3.60 -14.36
N ALA A 17 11.13 4.35 -13.72
CA ALA A 17 12.34 3.77 -13.16
C ALA A 17 12.05 2.66 -12.14
N GLY A 18 11.06 2.86 -11.27
CA GLY A 18 10.62 1.83 -10.33
C GLY A 18 10.08 0.59 -11.04
N ARG A 19 9.21 0.77 -12.04
CA ARG A 19 8.67 -0.33 -12.85
C ARG A 19 9.76 -1.11 -13.60
N ASP A 20 10.69 -0.39 -14.21
CA ASP A 20 11.71 -0.98 -15.09
C ASP A 20 12.85 -1.67 -14.31
N THR A 21 12.99 -1.36 -13.01
CA THR A 21 13.96 -2.00 -12.11
C THR A 21 13.35 -3.10 -11.23
N ALA A 22 12.01 -3.21 -11.21
CA ALA A 22 11.33 -4.25 -10.43
C ALA A 22 11.67 -5.65 -10.98
N PRO A 23 11.92 -6.63 -10.12
CA PRO A 23 12.09 -8.03 -10.54
C PRO A 23 10.75 -8.62 -11.00
N ASP A 24 10.84 -9.78 -11.66
CA ASP A 24 9.66 -10.57 -11.98
C ASP A 24 8.87 -10.93 -10.72
N PRO A 25 7.54 -11.06 -10.83
CA PRO A 25 6.70 -11.55 -9.76
C PRO A 25 7.13 -12.93 -9.27
N VAL A 26 6.85 -13.24 -8.02
CA VAL A 26 7.16 -14.52 -7.38
C VAL A 26 5.89 -15.15 -6.81
N ALA A 27 5.79 -16.49 -6.89
CA ALA A 27 4.76 -17.23 -6.17
C ALA A 27 5.16 -17.36 -4.70
N LEU A 28 4.26 -16.98 -3.81
CA LEU A 28 4.41 -17.12 -2.36
C LEU A 28 3.22 -17.88 -1.80
N GLY A 29 3.50 -18.80 -0.86
CA GLY A 29 2.46 -19.43 -0.05
C GLY A 29 1.60 -18.40 0.66
N LEU A 30 0.33 -18.71 0.91
CA LEU A 30 -0.63 -17.79 1.52
C LEU A 30 -0.14 -17.19 2.85
N ALA A 31 0.60 -17.97 3.65
CA ALA A 31 1.15 -17.52 4.93
C ALA A 31 2.18 -16.39 4.78
N ASP A 32 2.88 -16.34 3.64
CA ASP A 32 3.96 -15.39 3.38
C ASP A 32 3.52 -14.24 2.45
N ALA A 33 2.32 -14.34 1.87
CA ALA A 33 1.82 -13.40 0.88
C ALA A 33 1.34 -12.06 1.46
N ASP A 34 1.05 -11.97 2.77
CA ASP A 34 0.61 -10.74 3.42
C ASP A 34 1.57 -9.58 3.19
N ARG A 35 1.00 -8.37 3.04
CA ARG A 35 1.74 -7.11 2.79
C ARG A 35 2.44 -7.03 1.43
N HIS A 36 2.34 -8.02 0.56
CA HIS A 36 2.77 -7.95 -0.83
C HIS A 36 1.66 -7.36 -1.72
N VAL A 37 1.86 -7.38 -3.02
CA VAL A 37 0.91 -6.85 -3.99
C VAL A 37 0.63 -7.91 -5.03
N LEU A 38 -0.65 -8.14 -5.36
CA LEU A 38 -1.02 -9.08 -6.42
C LEU A 38 -0.37 -8.69 -7.75
N ALA A 39 0.30 -9.62 -8.40
CA ALA A 39 0.87 -9.42 -9.72
C ALA A 39 -0.15 -9.68 -10.84
N GLU A 40 -1.18 -10.45 -10.54
CA GLU A 40 -2.31 -10.79 -11.42
C GLU A 40 -3.63 -10.67 -10.65
N PRO A 41 -4.78 -10.61 -11.34
CA PRO A 41 -6.08 -10.59 -10.65
C PRO A 41 -6.31 -11.86 -9.83
N LEU A 42 -6.93 -11.74 -8.65
CA LEU A 42 -7.48 -12.89 -7.93
C LEU A 42 -8.79 -13.30 -8.59
N VAL A 43 -8.80 -14.47 -9.20
CA VAL A 43 -9.98 -15.05 -9.88
C VAL A 43 -10.39 -16.32 -9.14
N THR A 44 -11.64 -16.39 -8.66
CA THR A 44 -12.06 -17.60 -7.93
C THR A 44 -12.04 -18.86 -8.82
N ARG A 45 -11.49 -19.95 -8.29
CA ARG A 45 -11.35 -21.26 -8.97
C ARG A 45 -12.57 -22.14 -8.77
N THR A 46 -13.45 -21.79 -7.87
CA THR A 46 -14.66 -22.51 -7.49
C THR A 46 -15.77 -21.54 -7.16
N ASP A 47 -17.01 -21.99 -7.16
CA ASP A 47 -18.11 -21.23 -6.60
C ASP A 47 -17.88 -20.95 -5.10
N LEU A 48 -18.37 -19.83 -4.61
CA LEU A 48 -18.38 -19.48 -3.19
C LEU A 48 -19.84 -19.24 -2.74
N PRO A 49 -20.38 -20.09 -1.86
CA PRO A 49 -19.82 -21.37 -1.42
C PRO A 49 -19.80 -22.40 -2.56
N ALA A 50 -18.98 -23.46 -2.44
CA ALA A 50 -18.78 -24.47 -3.48
C ALA A 50 -19.96 -25.46 -3.61
N PHE A 51 -20.83 -25.51 -2.61
CA PHE A 51 -22.02 -26.37 -2.52
C PHE A 51 -23.10 -25.69 -1.67
N PRO A 52 -24.37 -26.13 -1.77
CA PRO A 52 -25.43 -25.58 -0.91
C PRO A 52 -25.09 -25.77 0.55
N THR A 53 -24.98 -24.69 1.33
CA THR A 53 -24.43 -24.71 2.69
C THR A 53 -25.42 -24.18 3.69
N SER A 54 -25.80 -24.97 4.71
CA SER A 54 -26.71 -24.53 5.76
C SER A 54 -26.19 -23.30 6.52
N SER A 55 -27.05 -22.32 6.70
CA SER A 55 -26.73 -21.10 7.47
C SER A 55 -27.09 -21.23 8.96
N VAL A 56 -27.71 -22.31 9.37
CA VAL A 56 -28.25 -22.54 10.72
C VAL A 56 -28.13 -24.01 11.13
N ASP A 57 -28.17 -24.25 12.41
CA ASP A 57 -28.42 -25.59 12.95
C ASP A 57 -29.91 -25.89 12.94
N GLY A 58 -30.28 -27.11 12.55
CA GLY A 58 -31.69 -27.46 12.41
C GLY A 58 -31.93 -28.78 11.69
N TRP A 59 -33.01 -28.81 10.92
CA TRP A 59 -33.48 -29.98 10.19
C TRP A 59 -33.67 -29.64 8.72
N ALA A 60 -32.90 -30.26 7.87
CA ALA A 60 -33.16 -30.24 6.43
C ALA A 60 -34.33 -31.17 6.14
N VAL A 61 -35.44 -30.60 5.65
CA VAL A 61 -36.72 -31.31 5.50
C VAL A 61 -37.15 -31.37 4.03
N ARG A 62 -37.93 -32.43 3.72
CA ARG A 62 -38.60 -32.55 2.45
C ARG A 62 -40.11 -32.66 2.60
N GLY A 63 -40.85 -31.87 1.82
CA GLY A 63 -42.33 -31.83 1.88
C GLY A 63 -42.84 -31.23 3.20
N GLU A 64 -44.13 -31.57 3.51
CA GLU A 64 -44.80 -31.10 4.72
C GLU A 64 -44.55 -32.02 5.94
N GLY A 65 -44.46 -31.42 7.14
CA GLY A 65 -44.30 -32.16 8.41
C GLY A 65 -45.59 -32.80 8.93
N PRO A 66 -45.51 -33.64 9.98
CA PRO A 66 -44.32 -33.96 10.76
C PRO A 66 -43.32 -34.85 10.05
N TRP A 67 -42.02 -34.60 10.19
CA TRP A 67 -40.94 -35.28 9.44
C TRP A 67 -40.30 -36.39 10.27
N ARG A 68 -39.96 -37.51 9.63
CA ARG A 68 -39.20 -38.61 10.20
C ARG A 68 -37.71 -38.32 10.10
N VAL A 69 -36.99 -38.42 11.20
CA VAL A 69 -35.52 -38.28 11.21
C VAL A 69 -34.88 -39.53 10.59
N THR A 70 -34.13 -39.33 9.52
CA THR A 70 -33.46 -40.44 8.76
C THR A 70 -31.94 -40.40 8.97
N GLY A 71 -31.39 -39.36 9.56
CA GLY A 71 -29.95 -39.24 9.81
C GLY A 71 -29.52 -37.86 10.30
N GLN A 72 -28.20 -37.66 10.23
CA GLN A 72 -27.55 -36.41 10.62
C GLN A 72 -26.49 -36.03 9.55
N VAL A 73 -26.34 -34.75 9.27
CA VAL A 73 -25.32 -34.17 8.38
C VAL A 73 -24.45 -33.19 9.14
N LEU A 74 -23.22 -33.55 9.35
CA LEU A 74 -22.20 -32.67 9.95
C LEU A 74 -21.40 -31.96 8.84
N ALA A 75 -20.78 -30.83 9.21
CA ALA A 75 -19.87 -30.12 8.32
C ALA A 75 -18.73 -31.07 7.85
N GLY A 76 -18.43 -31.04 6.54
CA GLY A 76 -17.45 -31.92 5.91
C GLY A 76 -18.00 -33.27 5.44
N ALA A 77 -19.24 -33.60 5.76
CA ALA A 77 -19.89 -34.82 5.24
C ALA A 77 -20.59 -34.55 3.90
N GLN A 78 -20.60 -35.53 3.03
CA GLN A 78 -21.41 -35.55 1.80
C GLN A 78 -22.71 -36.35 2.12
N PRO A 79 -23.87 -35.68 2.25
CA PRO A 79 -25.10 -36.36 2.61
C PRO A 79 -25.71 -37.11 1.41
N PRO A 80 -26.42 -38.23 1.66
CA PRO A 80 -27.33 -38.79 0.67
C PRO A 80 -28.50 -37.80 0.40
N PRO A 81 -29.16 -37.94 -0.77
CA PRO A 81 -30.34 -37.11 -1.04
C PRO A 81 -31.49 -37.45 -0.10
N LEU A 82 -32.39 -36.50 0.11
CA LEU A 82 -33.71 -36.69 0.73
C LEU A 82 -34.70 -37.06 -0.38
N ASP A 83 -35.08 -38.35 -0.50
CA ASP A 83 -35.87 -38.85 -1.64
C ASP A 83 -37.38 -38.91 -1.33
N ALA A 84 -37.78 -39.04 -0.05
CA ALA A 84 -39.17 -39.17 0.34
C ALA A 84 -39.72 -37.93 1.07
N ASP A 85 -40.91 -37.50 0.68
CA ASP A 85 -41.64 -36.49 1.39
C ASP A 85 -41.98 -36.95 2.83
N GLY A 86 -41.86 -36.06 3.79
CA GLY A 86 -42.02 -36.38 5.23
C GLY A 86 -40.74 -36.89 5.88
N ASP A 87 -39.60 -36.93 5.19
CA ASP A 87 -38.30 -37.22 5.78
C ASP A 87 -37.52 -35.94 6.11
N CYS A 88 -36.63 -36.03 7.10
CA CYS A 88 -35.67 -34.99 7.42
C CYS A 88 -34.34 -35.57 7.92
N VAL A 89 -33.31 -34.75 7.88
CA VAL A 89 -32.03 -35.03 8.54
C VAL A 89 -31.65 -33.85 9.42
N GLU A 90 -31.06 -34.15 10.56
CA GLU A 90 -30.42 -33.12 11.38
C GLU A 90 -29.26 -32.51 10.61
N ILE A 91 -29.14 -31.21 10.58
CA ILE A 91 -28.09 -30.51 9.83
C ILE A 91 -27.42 -29.45 10.67
N ALA A 92 -26.09 -29.47 10.68
CA ALA A 92 -25.29 -28.46 11.35
C ALA A 92 -25.04 -27.24 10.45
N THR A 93 -24.85 -26.07 11.05
CA THR A 93 -24.37 -24.89 10.35
C THR A 93 -23.08 -25.17 9.57
N GLY A 94 -23.00 -24.74 8.31
CA GLY A 94 -21.87 -25.00 7.44
C GLY A 94 -21.87 -26.38 6.76
N ALA A 95 -22.81 -27.27 7.13
CA ALA A 95 -22.95 -28.57 6.47
C ALA A 95 -23.57 -28.46 5.08
N MET A 96 -23.23 -29.41 4.20
CA MET A 96 -23.80 -29.51 2.86
C MET A 96 -25.27 -29.89 2.95
N VAL A 97 -26.13 -29.11 2.29
CA VAL A 97 -27.58 -29.38 2.25
C VAL A 97 -27.84 -30.52 1.32
N PRO A 98 -28.58 -31.59 1.79
CA PRO A 98 -28.93 -32.70 0.93
C PRO A 98 -29.74 -32.30 -0.30
N ALA A 99 -29.49 -32.92 -1.44
CA ALA A 99 -30.38 -32.77 -2.60
C ALA A 99 -31.80 -33.21 -2.23
N GLY A 100 -32.81 -32.52 -2.75
CA GLY A 100 -34.21 -32.79 -2.41
C GLY A 100 -34.75 -32.07 -1.18
N THR A 101 -33.89 -31.36 -0.42
CA THR A 101 -34.34 -30.48 0.68
C THR A 101 -35.25 -29.39 0.15
N THR A 102 -36.43 -29.23 0.75
CA THR A 102 -37.39 -28.16 0.40
C THR A 102 -37.32 -26.98 1.34
N ALA A 103 -36.90 -27.21 2.59
CA ALA A 103 -36.70 -26.16 3.61
C ALA A 103 -35.73 -26.64 4.71
N ILE A 104 -35.23 -25.68 5.51
CA ILE A 104 -34.54 -25.99 6.77
C ILE A 104 -35.38 -25.39 7.89
N VAL A 105 -35.72 -26.21 8.87
CA VAL A 105 -36.38 -25.81 10.11
C VAL A 105 -35.31 -25.62 11.18
N ARG A 106 -35.23 -24.46 11.79
CA ARG A 106 -34.24 -24.19 12.85
C ARG A 106 -34.50 -25.05 14.07
N VAL A 107 -33.46 -25.47 14.76
CA VAL A 107 -33.58 -26.26 15.99
C VAL A 107 -34.44 -25.57 17.03
N GLU A 108 -34.33 -24.24 17.18
CA GLU A 108 -35.09 -23.42 18.14
C GLU A 108 -36.59 -23.30 17.80
N GLU A 109 -36.95 -23.56 16.54
CA GLU A 109 -38.33 -23.47 16.01
C GLU A 109 -38.94 -24.85 15.77
N SER A 110 -38.31 -25.89 16.31
CA SER A 110 -38.71 -27.26 16.13
C SER A 110 -38.98 -27.99 17.49
N THR A 111 -39.71 -29.06 17.42
CA THR A 111 -39.92 -29.99 18.56
C THR A 111 -39.82 -31.41 18.04
N THR A 112 -39.04 -32.23 18.75
CA THR A 112 -38.93 -33.67 18.49
C THR A 112 -39.89 -34.40 19.37
N GLY A 113 -40.83 -35.13 18.79
CA GLY A 113 -41.81 -35.93 19.52
C GLY A 113 -41.21 -37.24 20.08
N GLY A 114 -41.89 -37.88 21.00
CA GLY A 114 -41.48 -39.17 21.56
C GLY A 114 -41.52 -40.33 20.56
N ASP A 115 -42.11 -40.12 19.39
CA ASP A 115 -42.13 -41.03 18.24
C ASP A 115 -40.95 -40.83 17.28
N GLY A 116 -40.02 -39.92 17.62
CA GLY A 116 -38.84 -39.61 16.81
C GLY A 116 -39.14 -38.73 15.59
N ARG A 117 -40.33 -38.12 15.53
CA ARG A 117 -40.67 -37.17 14.47
C ARG A 117 -40.39 -35.73 14.90
N VAL A 118 -40.01 -34.93 13.92
CA VAL A 118 -39.80 -33.49 14.09
C VAL A 118 -41.02 -32.73 13.58
N THR A 119 -41.45 -31.78 14.40
CA THR A 119 -42.46 -30.78 14.01
C THR A 119 -41.85 -29.38 14.10
N GLY A 120 -42.31 -28.48 13.27
CA GLY A 120 -41.84 -27.09 13.27
C GLY A 120 -42.38 -26.34 12.07
N ARG A 121 -42.06 -25.09 11.95
CA ARG A 121 -42.46 -24.27 10.81
C ARG A 121 -41.25 -23.71 10.10
N PRO A 122 -41.03 -24.08 8.83
CA PRO A 122 -40.00 -23.43 8.02
C PRO A 122 -40.30 -21.92 7.89
N ARG A 123 -39.25 -21.12 7.84
CA ARG A 123 -39.36 -19.69 7.54
C ARG A 123 -39.58 -19.49 6.04
N ASP A 124 -40.17 -18.35 5.66
CA ASP A 124 -40.28 -17.96 4.25
C ASP A 124 -38.92 -17.66 3.61
N LYS A 125 -37.96 -17.27 4.45
CA LYS A 125 -36.56 -17.05 4.02
C LYS A 125 -35.81 -18.38 3.96
N ARG A 126 -35.09 -18.62 2.86
CA ARG A 126 -34.18 -19.76 2.71
C ARG A 126 -33.05 -19.70 3.76
N GLU A 127 -32.84 -20.78 4.48
CA GLU A 127 -31.85 -20.89 5.56
C GLU A 127 -30.55 -21.60 5.11
N TRP A 128 -30.25 -21.52 3.82
CA TRP A 128 -28.97 -21.97 3.26
C TRP A 128 -28.52 -21.04 2.14
N ARG A 129 -27.23 -21.04 1.86
CA ARG A 129 -26.60 -20.35 0.74
C ARG A 129 -26.46 -21.29 -0.44
N GLU A 130 -26.76 -20.80 -1.64
CA GLU A 130 -26.56 -21.55 -2.88
C GLU A 130 -25.11 -21.49 -3.35
N PRO A 131 -24.65 -22.48 -4.16
CA PRO A 131 -23.35 -22.37 -4.81
C PRO A 131 -23.23 -21.06 -5.58
N GLY A 132 -22.10 -20.39 -5.43
CA GLY A 132 -21.82 -19.14 -6.14
C GLY A 132 -22.60 -17.92 -5.66
N GLU A 133 -23.33 -18.02 -4.53
CA GLU A 133 -24.11 -16.88 -4.00
C GLU A 133 -23.22 -15.68 -3.63
N GLU A 134 -21.98 -15.91 -3.21
CA GLU A 134 -21.00 -14.85 -2.93
C GLU A 134 -20.19 -14.51 -4.18
N ALA A 135 -19.72 -15.54 -4.92
CA ALA A 135 -18.98 -15.37 -6.16
C ALA A 135 -19.05 -16.64 -7.02
N ALA A 136 -19.28 -16.48 -8.30
CA ALA A 136 -19.27 -17.59 -9.26
C ALA A 136 -17.85 -17.95 -9.68
N ALA A 137 -17.61 -19.23 -9.96
CA ALA A 137 -16.32 -19.70 -10.48
C ALA A 137 -15.89 -18.90 -11.71
N GLY A 138 -14.64 -18.43 -11.73
CA GLY A 138 -14.10 -17.57 -12.78
C GLY A 138 -14.31 -16.07 -12.59
N GLU A 139 -14.99 -15.64 -11.53
CA GLU A 139 -15.17 -14.22 -11.21
C GLU A 139 -13.88 -13.59 -10.67
N ALA A 140 -13.54 -12.39 -11.14
CA ALA A 140 -12.39 -11.62 -10.67
C ALA A 140 -12.78 -10.85 -9.40
N LEU A 141 -12.16 -11.19 -8.27
CA LEU A 141 -12.48 -10.64 -6.94
C LEU A 141 -11.57 -9.49 -6.52
N ALA A 142 -10.35 -9.46 -7.04
CA ALA A 142 -9.42 -8.35 -6.81
C ALA A 142 -8.54 -8.15 -8.05
N PRO A 143 -8.32 -6.90 -8.50
CA PRO A 143 -7.45 -6.63 -9.64
C PRO A 143 -5.95 -6.81 -9.30
N ALA A 144 -5.11 -7.00 -10.33
CA ALA A 144 -3.67 -6.86 -10.18
C ALA A 144 -3.33 -5.48 -9.59
N GLY A 145 -2.28 -5.40 -8.77
CA GLY A 145 -1.94 -4.18 -8.03
C GLY A 145 -2.66 -4.03 -6.69
N SER A 146 -3.61 -4.92 -6.35
CA SER A 146 -4.26 -4.93 -5.03
C SER A 146 -3.28 -5.35 -3.94
N PRO A 147 -3.33 -4.69 -2.76
CA PRO A 147 -2.55 -5.12 -1.61
C PRO A 147 -3.07 -6.47 -1.08
N VAL A 148 -2.17 -7.39 -0.81
CA VAL A 148 -2.50 -8.63 -0.11
C VAL A 148 -2.62 -8.31 1.38
N THR A 149 -3.86 -8.36 1.86
CA THR A 149 -4.22 -8.18 3.27
C THR A 149 -4.57 -9.53 3.89
N PRO A 150 -4.62 -9.66 5.22
CA PRO A 150 -5.11 -10.89 5.85
C PRO A 150 -6.50 -11.31 5.37
N ALA A 151 -7.39 -10.36 5.08
CA ALA A 151 -8.71 -10.66 4.51
C ALA A 151 -8.62 -11.24 3.10
N LEU A 152 -7.73 -10.68 2.25
CA LEU A 152 -7.49 -11.20 0.89
C LEU A 152 -6.84 -12.59 0.92
N VAL A 153 -5.95 -12.87 1.89
CA VAL A 153 -5.38 -14.21 2.10
C VAL A 153 -6.49 -15.22 2.42
N GLY A 154 -7.41 -14.88 3.30
CA GLY A 154 -8.57 -15.73 3.62
C GLY A 154 -9.48 -15.96 2.42
N LEU A 155 -9.75 -14.91 1.63
CA LEU A 155 -10.54 -15.00 0.41
C LEU A 155 -9.84 -15.90 -0.64
N ALA A 156 -8.53 -15.72 -0.83
CA ALA A 156 -7.75 -16.56 -1.75
C ALA A 156 -7.79 -18.04 -1.37
N ALA A 157 -7.65 -18.34 -0.07
CA ALA A 157 -7.80 -19.73 0.43
C ALA A 157 -9.19 -20.30 0.12
N ALA A 158 -10.26 -19.53 0.38
CA ALA A 158 -11.63 -19.94 0.05
C ALA A 158 -11.85 -20.15 -1.45
N CYS A 159 -11.12 -19.39 -2.30
CA CYS A 159 -11.12 -19.53 -3.76
C CYS A 159 -10.29 -20.72 -4.30
N GLY A 160 -9.61 -21.49 -3.42
CA GLY A 160 -8.83 -22.66 -3.81
C GLY A 160 -7.38 -22.36 -4.20
N TYR A 161 -6.78 -21.31 -3.65
CA TYR A 161 -5.36 -20.99 -3.83
C TYR A 161 -4.53 -21.51 -2.67
N ASP A 162 -3.37 -22.06 -2.96
CA ASP A 162 -2.30 -22.39 -2.00
C ASP A 162 -1.21 -21.33 -2.03
N GLU A 163 -1.02 -20.69 -3.19
CA GLU A 163 -0.02 -19.66 -3.46
C GLU A 163 -0.64 -18.50 -4.23
N LEU A 164 -0.06 -17.31 -4.08
CA LEU A 164 -0.38 -16.11 -4.86
C LEU A 164 0.84 -15.65 -5.64
N LEU A 165 0.65 -15.25 -6.90
CA LEU A 165 1.67 -14.55 -7.66
C LEU A 165 1.71 -13.09 -7.22
N VAL A 166 2.80 -12.68 -6.59
CA VAL A 166 2.92 -11.36 -5.98
C VAL A 166 4.19 -10.62 -6.43
N ARG A 167 4.13 -9.29 -6.38
CA ARG A 167 5.30 -8.42 -6.45
C ARG A 167 5.87 -8.27 -5.05
N ARG A 168 7.14 -8.63 -4.90
CA ARG A 168 7.82 -8.48 -3.60
C ARG A 168 8.03 -7.00 -3.27
N ARG A 169 8.08 -6.72 -2.00
CA ARG A 169 8.42 -5.39 -1.49
C ARG A 169 9.88 -5.08 -1.78
N PRO A 170 10.23 -3.86 -2.22
CA PRO A 170 11.63 -3.47 -2.41
C PRO A 170 12.33 -3.35 -1.06
N ARG A 171 13.55 -3.87 -0.98
CA ARG A 171 14.43 -3.67 0.16
C ARG A 171 15.04 -2.28 0.07
N ALA A 172 14.78 -1.45 1.07
CA ALA A 172 15.28 -0.08 1.09
C ALA A 172 16.26 0.15 2.25
N GLU A 173 17.34 0.87 1.98
CA GLU A 173 18.33 1.31 2.96
C GLU A 173 18.40 2.83 2.99
N VAL A 174 18.56 3.42 4.19
CA VAL A 174 18.67 4.86 4.38
C VAL A 174 20.03 5.19 4.92
N LEU A 175 20.76 6.03 4.19
CA LEU A 175 22.11 6.48 4.52
C LEU A 175 22.08 7.96 4.89
N VAL A 176 22.49 8.28 6.12
CA VAL A 176 22.51 9.64 6.64
C VAL A 176 23.96 10.15 6.61
N PHE A 177 24.17 11.30 5.97
CA PHE A 177 25.45 12.00 5.92
C PHE A 177 25.32 13.40 6.51
N GLY A 178 26.37 13.90 7.14
CA GLY A 178 26.45 15.22 7.74
C GLY A 178 27.22 15.22 9.06
N ASP A 179 28.39 15.86 9.07
CA ASP A 179 29.25 15.94 10.25
C ASP A 179 28.63 16.79 11.36
N GLU A 180 27.65 17.66 11.03
CA GLU A 180 26.89 18.45 11.98
C GLU A 180 25.84 17.63 12.74
N LEU A 181 25.54 16.40 12.30
CA LEU A 181 24.43 15.61 12.82
C LEU A 181 24.80 14.85 14.10
N ARG A 182 23.83 14.74 15.00
CA ARG A 182 23.88 13.88 16.19
C ARG A 182 22.80 12.81 16.11
N SER A 183 23.17 11.58 16.31
CA SER A 183 22.23 10.44 16.37
C SER A 183 21.46 10.37 17.69
N ALA A 184 21.92 11.01 18.76
CA ALA A 184 21.29 11.02 20.10
C ALA A 184 21.48 12.33 20.84
N GLY A 185 20.67 12.59 21.86
CA GLY A 185 20.76 13.71 22.76
C GLY A 185 20.22 15.04 22.19
N LEU A 186 20.49 16.13 22.91
CA LEU A 186 20.02 17.48 22.56
C LEU A 186 20.93 18.12 21.51
N PRO A 187 20.35 18.95 20.59
CA PRO A 187 21.16 19.78 19.69
C PRO A 187 21.92 20.85 20.47
N GLY A 188 22.97 21.39 19.86
CA GLY A 188 23.75 22.50 20.44
C GLY A 188 25.20 22.45 20.00
N GLN A 189 25.94 23.52 20.26
CA GLN A 189 27.36 23.68 19.92
C GLN A 189 27.63 23.45 18.42
N GLY A 190 26.78 24.04 17.54
CA GLY A 190 26.90 23.91 16.09
C GLY A 190 26.40 22.58 15.52
N ARG A 191 25.96 21.64 16.36
CA ARG A 191 25.40 20.37 15.92
C ARG A 191 23.90 20.32 16.06
N VAL A 192 23.22 19.66 15.11
CA VAL A 192 21.78 19.45 15.09
C VAL A 192 21.44 17.99 15.35
N ARG A 193 20.27 17.74 15.89
CA ARG A 193 19.74 16.38 16.04
C ARG A 193 19.27 15.88 14.70
N ASP A 194 19.74 14.72 14.27
CA ASP A 194 19.25 14.05 13.07
C ASP A 194 17.75 13.77 13.19
N ALA A 195 16.97 14.38 12.28
CA ALA A 195 15.52 14.21 12.18
C ALA A 195 15.13 13.27 11.02
N LEU A 196 15.96 13.14 10.00
CA LEU A 196 15.69 12.34 8.81
C LEU A 196 15.98 10.86 9.02
N GLY A 197 17.02 10.52 9.76
CA GLY A 197 17.35 9.13 10.10
C GLY A 197 16.20 8.34 10.72
N PRO A 198 15.48 8.84 11.71
CA PRO A 198 14.27 8.18 12.21
C PRO A 198 13.05 8.34 11.31
N GLN A 199 12.94 9.45 10.56
CA GLN A 199 11.75 9.79 9.78
C GLN A 199 11.65 9.02 8.46
N VAL A 200 12.73 8.98 7.65
CA VAL A 200 12.72 8.41 6.30
C VAL A 200 12.40 6.92 6.32
N PRO A 201 13.02 6.07 7.16
CA PRO A 201 12.64 4.67 7.27
C PRO A 201 11.17 4.44 7.61
N ALA A 202 10.59 5.30 8.47
CA ALA A 202 9.18 5.21 8.81
C ALA A 202 8.27 5.51 7.61
N TRP A 203 8.61 6.49 6.77
CA TRP A 203 7.91 6.76 5.53
C TRP A 203 8.04 5.62 4.53
N LEU A 204 9.24 5.08 4.32
CA LEU A 204 9.48 3.98 3.39
C LEU A 204 8.67 2.73 3.74
N ARG A 205 8.60 2.37 5.02
CA ARG A 205 7.77 1.24 5.49
C ARG A 205 6.28 1.48 5.19
N ARG A 206 5.77 2.68 5.40
CA ARG A 206 4.38 3.06 5.06
C ARG A 206 4.13 3.01 3.56
N LEU A 207 5.12 3.35 2.75
CA LEU A 207 5.05 3.31 1.28
C LEU A 207 5.22 1.89 0.70
N GLY A 208 5.40 0.89 1.53
CA GLY A 208 5.45 -0.51 1.11
C GLY A 208 6.86 -1.05 0.85
N ALA A 209 7.91 -0.34 1.25
CA ALA A 209 9.26 -0.89 1.23
C ALA A 209 9.58 -1.71 2.51
N ASP A 210 10.45 -2.71 2.38
CA ASP A 210 11.07 -3.38 3.51
C ASP A 210 12.35 -2.61 3.90
N VAL A 211 12.36 -2.14 5.14
CA VAL A 211 13.49 -1.41 5.70
C VAL A 211 13.96 -2.13 6.94
N ASP A 212 15.11 -2.78 6.83
CA ASP A 212 15.72 -3.51 7.93
C ASP A 212 16.48 -2.55 8.85
N GLY A 213 16.03 -2.44 10.09
CA GLY A 213 16.71 -1.62 11.08
C GLY A 213 16.52 -0.11 10.96
N PRO A 214 17.31 0.68 11.73
CA PRO A 214 17.37 2.14 11.63
C PRO A 214 18.20 2.57 10.42
N ALA A 215 18.14 3.88 10.10
CA ALA A 215 19.04 4.47 9.13
C ALA A 215 20.52 4.28 9.55
N VAL A 216 21.38 4.07 8.56
CA VAL A 216 22.83 3.96 8.76
C VAL A 216 23.44 5.35 8.79
N GLY A 217 24.15 5.68 9.85
CA GLY A 217 24.83 6.99 10.01
C GLY A 217 24.46 7.72 11.31
N PRO A 218 24.85 9.00 11.44
CA PRO A 218 25.55 9.81 10.44
C PRO A 218 26.90 9.21 10.05
N GLY A 219 27.10 9.04 8.75
CA GLY A 219 28.39 8.67 8.17
C GLY A 219 29.28 9.89 7.96
N THR A 220 30.58 9.65 7.77
CA THR A 220 31.54 10.71 7.43
C THR A 220 31.17 11.34 6.09
N ASP A 221 31.02 12.67 6.08
CA ASP A 221 30.65 13.44 4.88
C ASP A 221 31.87 13.67 3.98
N THR A 222 32.37 12.57 3.39
CA THR A 222 33.50 12.54 2.47
C THR A 222 33.15 11.69 1.25
N LEU A 223 33.85 11.89 0.14
CA LEU A 223 33.66 11.08 -1.07
C LEU A 223 33.82 9.58 -0.78
N GLU A 224 34.91 9.19 -0.06
CA GLU A 224 35.13 7.80 0.31
C GLU A 224 34.03 7.24 1.21
N GLY A 225 33.51 8.04 2.16
CA GLY A 225 32.39 7.68 3.03
C GLY A 225 31.13 7.38 2.22
N HIS A 226 30.78 8.22 1.25
CA HIS A 226 29.64 8.02 0.34
C HIS A 226 29.82 6.77 -0.53
N LEU A 227 30.97 6.62 -1.19
CA LEU A 227 31.29 5.47 -2.03
C LEU A 227 31.15 4.16 -1.25
N ARG A 228 31.75 4.10 -0.06
CA ARG A 228 31.71 2.91 0.80
C ARG A 228 30.29 2.58 1.25
N ALA A 229 29.54 3.56 1.74
CA ALA A 229 28.20 3.33 2.26
C ALA A 229 27.21 2.89 1.15
N ILE A 230 27.22 3.56 -0.01
CA ILE A 230 26.37 3.23 -1.15
C ILE A 230 26.72 1.84 -1.71
N SER A 231 28.03 1.55 -1.88
CA SER A 231 28.48 0.23 -2.35
C SER A 231 28.04 -0.88 -1.40
N LEU A 232 28.23 -0.68 -0.09
CA LEU A 232 27.82 -1.67 0.91
C LEU A 232 26.32 -1.94 0.91
N ALA A 233 25.49 -0.89 0.80
CA ALA A 233 24.03 -1.03 0.70
C ALA A 233 23.62 -1.79 -0.58
N ARG A 234 24.21 -1.45 -1.74
CA ARG A 234 24.04 -2.16 -3.00
C ARG A 234 24.41 -3.64 -2.89
N ASP A 235 25.58 -3.92 -2.32
CA ASP A 235 26.15 -5.29 -2.24
C ASP A 235 25.37 -6.17 -1.26
N LYS A 236 24.73 -5.58 -0.24
CA LYS A 236 23.73 -6.25 0.62
C LYS A 236 22.39 -6.53 -0.10
N GLY A 237 22.21 -6.05 -1.33
CA GLY A 237 21.04 -6.29 -2.14
C GLY A 237 19.90 -5.31 -1.90
N ALA A 238 20.20 -4.05 -1.53
CA ALA A 238 19.20 -2.99 -1.53
C ALA A 238 18.68 -2.77 -2.96
N ASP A 239 17.36 -2.61 -3.08
CA ASP A 239 16.67 -2.25 -4.31
C ASP A 239 16.51 -0.73 -4.42
N LEU A 240 16.44 -0.06 -3.28
CA LEU A 240 16.37 1.39 -3.13
C LEU A 240 17.31 1.87 -2.04
N ILE A 241 18.16 2.83 -2.35
CA ILE A 241 19.01 3.52 -1.38
C ILE A 241 18.53 4.97 -1.32
N CYS A 242 18.15 5.44 -0.12
CA CYS A 242 17.86 6.85 0.13
C CYS A 242 19.03 7.49 0.87
N THR A 243 19.63 8.52 0.29
CA THR A 243 20.66 9.31 1.01
C THR A 243 20.05 10.60 1.52
N THR A 244 20.54 11.15 2.63
CA THR A 244 20.12 12.44 3.15
C THR A 244 21.29 13.42 3.19
N GLY A 245 21.11 14.62 2.63
CA GLY A 245 22.17 15.62 2.49
C GLY A 245 22.99 15.46 1.22
N GLY A 246 23.93 16.38 0.99
CA GLY A 246 24.89 16.34 -0.13
C GLY A 246 24.30 16.45 -1.54
N THR A 247 23.04 16.88 -1.69
CA THR A 247 22.35 16.93 -3.00
C THR A 247 22.65 18.19 -3.79
N MET A 248 23.38 19.15 -3.24
CA MET A 248 23.89 20.32 -3.96
C MET A 248 25.11 19.93 -4.82
N ARG A 249 25.60 20.89 -5.63
CA ARG A 249 26.83 20.74 -6.40
C ARG A 249 27.94 21.67 -5.90
N GLY A 250 28.00 21.82 -4.57
CA GLY A 250 29.03 22.59 -3.89
C GLY A 250 30.33 21.79 -3.69
N PRO A 251 31.42 22.47 -3.30
CA PRO A 251 32.72 21.82 -3.12
C PRO A 251 32.76 20.81 -1.94
N VAL A 252 31.76 20.86 -1.06
CA VAL A 252 31.59 19.96 0.09
C VAL A 252 30.48 18.91 -0.13
N ASP A 253 29.89 18.86 -1.33
CA ASP A 253 28.82 17.92 -1.67
C ASP A 253 29.41 16.71 -2.39
N HIS A 254 29.47 15.58 -1.72
CA HIS A 254 30.14 14.38 -2.19
C HIS A 254 29.24 13.38 -2.90
N LEU A 255 27.89 13.54 -2.83
CA LEU A 255 26.96 12.58 -3.42
C LEU A 255 27.11 12.49 -4.93
N HIS A 256 27.11 13.63 -5.67
CA HIS A 256 27.25 13.62 -7.11
C HIS A 256 28.58 13.02 -7.60
N PRO A 257 29.74 13.36 -7.05
CA PRO A 257 31.00 12.69 -7.36
C PRO A 257 30.95 11.18 -7.10
N ALA A 258 30.40 10.76 -5.96
CA ALA A 258 30.29 9.34 -5.62
C ALA A 258 29.38 8.58 -6.61
N LEU A 259 28.25 9.16 -7.00
CA LEU A 259 27.36 8.56 -8.00
C LEU A 259 28.04 8.43 -9.36
N ALA A 260 28.83 9.43 -9.77
CA ALA A 260 29.59 9.38 -11.00
C ALA A 260 30.64 8.26 -11.00
N GLU A 261 31.42 8.10 -9.92
CA GLU A 261 32.39 7.02 -9.78
C GLU A 261 31.76 5.62 -9.74
N LEU A 262 30.54 5.53 -9.20
CA LEU A 262 29.76 4.28 -9.15
C LEU A 262 29.07 3.95 -10.48
N GLY A 263 29.22 4.80 -11.52
CA GLY A 263 28.66 4.58 -12.85
C GLY A 263 27.14 4.67 -12.90
N THR A 264 26.55 5.55 -12.10
CA THR A 264 25.09 5.73 -12.08
C THR A 264 24.60 6.50 -13.31
N THR A 265 23.31 6.27 -13.64
CA THR A 265 22.60 7.07 -14.65
C THR A 265 21.45 7.84 -13.99
N TYR A 266 21.44 9.16 -14.19
CA TYR A 266 20.36 9.99 -13.63
C TYR A 266 19.03 9.73 -14.35
N VAL A 267 17.98 9.47 -13.60
CA VAL A 267 16.58 9.43 -14.03
C VAL A 267 15.97 10.82 -13.90
N VAL A 268 16.24 11.47 -12.76
CA VAL A 268 15.90 12.86 -12.47
C VAL A 268 17.10 13.48 -11.77
N ASP A 269 17.72 14.49 -12.36
CA ASP A 269 18.83 15.22 -11.75
C ASP A 269 18.32 16.29 -10.78
N THR A 270 17.20 16.92 -11.11
CA THR A 270 16.42 17.78 -10.20
C THR A 270 15.01 18.00 -10.72
N ALA A 271 14.07 18.36 -9.82
CA ALA A 271 12.71 18.68 -10.17
C ALA A 271 12.36 20.14 -9.86
N ALA A 272 11.56 20.76 -10.74
CA ALA A 272 11.06 22.13 -10.57
C ALA A 272 9.91 22.15 -9.55
N VAL A 273 10.25 21.97 -8.26
CA VAL A 273 9.31 21.92 -7.14
C VAL A 273 9.87 22.67 -5.92
N ARG A 274 8.99 23.33 -5.17
CA ARG A 274 9.34 24.04 -3.94
C ARG A 274 8.37 23.70 -2.79
N PRO A 275 8.95 23.48 -1.57
CA PRO A 275 10.36 23.25 -1.28
C PRO A 275 10.80 21.93 -1.90
N GLY A 276 12.10 21.57 -1.83
CA GLY A 276 12.56 20.26 -2.27
C GLY A 276 13.77 20.27 -3.21
N PHE A 277 14.18 21.45 -3.67
CA PHE A 277 15.33 21.61 -4.54
C PHE A 277 16.63 21.70 -3.73
N PRO A 278 17.72 21.01 -4.19
CA PRO A 278 17.76 19.99 -5.22
C PRO A 278 17.44 18.59 -4.66
N MET A 279 16.92 17.71 -5.51
CA MET A 279 16.69 16.29 -5.23
C MET A 279 17.10 15.49 -6.48
N LEU A 280 17.43 14.22 -6.33
CA LEU A 280 17.78 13.38 -7.46
C LEU A 280 17.25 11.95 -7.33
N LEU A 281 17.09 11.30 -8.49
CA LEU A 281 16.87 9.86 -8.60
C LEU A 281 17.81 9.33 -9.68
N ALA A 282 18.56 8.29 -9.39
CA ALA A 282 19.47 7.65 -10.30
C ALA A 282 19.35 6.12 -10.25
N THR A 283 19.77 5.46 -11.32
CA THR A 283 19.95 4.01 -11.36
C THR A 283 21.40 3.67 -11.14
N LEU A 284 21.67 2.70 -10.27
CA LEU A 284 23.00 2.18 -9.92
C LEU A 284 23.11 0.72 -10.39
N PRO A 285 24.08 0.39 -11.25
CA PRO A 285 24.33 -1.00 -11.61
C PRO A 285 24.66 -1.87 -10.39
N ALA A 286 24.04 -3.05 -10.30
CA ALA A 286 24.29 -4.04 -9.26
C ALA A 286 24.62 -5.40 -9.89
N ALA A 287 25.08 -6.33 -9.08
CA ALA A 287 25.50 -7.65 -9.56
C ALA A 287 24.35 -8.40 -10.29
N GLY A 288 24.69 -9.19 -11.32
CA GLY A 288 23.74 -10.07 -12.00
C GLY A 288 22.68 -9.36 -12.85
N ARG A 289 23.00 -8.26 -13.51
CA ARG A 289 22.09 -7.41 -14.30
C ARG A 289 20.99 -6.70 -13.50
N ARG A 290 21.07 -6.75 -12.17
CA ARG A 290 20.16 -5.99 -11.32
C ARG A 290 20.51 -4.51 -11.35
N THR A 291 19.52 -3.69 -11.10
CA THR A 291 19.68 -2.23 -10.97
C THR A 291 19.06 -1.82 -9.63
N CYS A 292 19.82 -1.03 -8.86
CA CYS A 292 19.35 -0.42 -7.63
C CYS A 292 18.97 1.04 -7.91
N LEU A 293 17.92 1.54 -7.29
CA LEU A 293 17.57 2.96 -7.32
C LEU A 293 18.30 3.71 -6.20
N VAL A 294 18.83 4.88 -6.51
CA VAL A 294 19.42 5.80 -5.53
C VAL A 294 18.63 7.10 -5.54
N ALA A 295 18.02 7.45 -4.43
CA ALA A 295 17.29 8.71 -4.23
C ALA A 295 18.07 9.64 -3.30
N GLY A 296 18.55 10.76 -3.81
CA GLY A 296 19.19 11.82 -3.02
C GLY A 296 18.13 12.77 -2.46
N LEU A 297 17.95 12.73 -1.13
CA LEU A 297 17.01 13.58 -0.41
C LEU A 297 17.75 14.80 0.16
N PRO A 298 17.19 16.03 0.01
CA PRO A 298 17.76 17.20 0.64
C PRO A 298 17.89 17.05 2.16
N GLY A 299 18.93 17.65 2.77
CA GLY A 299 19.13 17.62 4.21
C GLY A 299 18.05 18.38 5.01
N ASN A 300 17.31 19.30 4.37
CA ASN A 300 16.19 20.00 4.99
C ASN A 300 14.96 19.11 5.12
N PRO A 301 14.38 18.87 6.31
CA PRO A 301 13.35 17.87 6.55
C PRO A 301 12.08 17.99 5.69
N GLN A 302 11.53 19.19 5.52
CA GLN A 302 10.36 19.35 4.65
C GLN A 302 10.71 19.09 3.19
N SER A 303 11.89 19.53 2.74
CA SER A 303 12.38 19.27 1.39
C SER A 303 12.59 17.76 1.13
N ALA A 304 13.08 17.03 2.11
CA ALA A 304 13.23 15.58 2.02
C ALA A 304 11.86 14.87 1.85
N VAL A 305 10.82 15.30 2.56
CA VAL A 305 9.47 14.73 2.38
C VAL A 305 8.91 15.08 0.99
N VAL A 306 9.15 16.29 0.49
CA VAL A 306 8.77 16.64 -0.89
C VAL A 306 9.52 15.77 -1.90
N ALA A 307 10.79 15.43 -1.67
CA ALA A 307 11.53 14.51 -2.50
C ALA A 307 10.97 13.06 -2.41
N LEU A 308 10.54 12.63 -1.22
CA LEU A 308 9.81 11.36 -1.08
C LEU A 308 8.53 11.35 -1.91
N VAL A 309 7.72 12.42 -1.86
CA VAL A 309 6.49 12.57 -2.66
C VAL A 309 6.78 12.55 -4.15
N THR A 310 7.82 13.25 -4.57
CA THR A 310 8.11 13.50 -6.00
C THR A 310 8.81 12.32 -6.67
N LEU A 311 9.71 11.63 -5.98
CA LEU A 311 10.60 10.61 -6.55
C LEU A 311 10.36 9.22 -5.97
N VAL A 312 10.34 9.10 -4.65
CA VAL A 312 10.35 7.78 -4.00
C VAL A 312 8.97 7.12 -4.03
N THR A 313 7.91 7.87 -3.70
CA THR A 313 6.54 7.35 -3.73
C THR A 313 6.15 6.82 -5.12
N PRO A 314 6.35 7.57 -6.22
CA PRO A 314 6.06 7.04 -7.55
C PRO A 314 6.99 5.90 -7.97
N ALA A 315 8.27 5.91 -7.60
CA ALA A 315 9.17 4.79 -7.89
C ALA A 315 8.71 3.50 -7.19
N LEU A 316 8.32 3.59 -5.93
CA LEU A 316 7.75 2.45 -5.20
C LEU A 316 6.42 1.98 -5.79
N ALA A 317 5.57 2.91 -6.25
CA ALA A 317 4.32 2.57 -6.94
C ALA A 317 4.60 1.78 -8.24
N GLY A 318 5.58 2.22 -9.04
CA GLY A 318 6.02 1.52 -10.25
C GLY A 318 6.57 0.12 -9.95
N TRP A 319 7.43 0.01 -8.94
CA TRP A 319 7.99 -1.26 -8.48
C TRP A 319 6.91 -2.27 -8.08
N LEU A 320 5.91 -1.80 -7.35
CA LEU A 320 4.79 -2.61 -6.87
C LEU A 320 3.71 -2.86 -7.95
N GLY A 321 3.94 -2.43 -9.20
CA GLY A 321 3.01 -2.64 -10.30
C GLY A 321 1.72 -1.84 -10.21
N ARG A 322 1.72 -0.75 -9.45
CA ARG A 322 0.59 0.16 -9.36
C ARG A 322 0.50 1.06 -10.59
N PRO A 323 -0.68 1.57 -10.93
CA PRO A 323 -0.83 2.50 -12.04
C PRO A 323 0.06 3.74 -11.85
N PRO A 324 0.46 4.40 -12.93
CA PRO A 324 1.24 5.63 -12.83
C PRO A 324 0.45 6.69 -12.07
N PRO A 325 1.09 7.42 -11.12
CA PRO A 325 0.43 8.51 -10.42
C PRO A 325 -0.05 9.57 -11.43
N ASP A 326 -1.34 9.88 -11.39
CA ASP A 326 -1.92 10.99 -12.14
C ASP A 326 -2.18 12.15 -11.17
N PRO A 327 -1.51 13.30 -11.31
CA PRO A 327 -1.81 14.47 -10.49
C PRO A 327 -3.28 14.92 -10.56
N ARG A 328 -4.01 14.56 -11.63
CA ARG A 328 -5.43 14.88 -11.78
C ARG A 328 -6.33 13.99 -10.93
N ALA A 329 -5.86 12.80 -10.57
CA ALA A 329 -6.57 11.88 -9.68
C ALA A 329 -6.34 12.17 -8.20
N LEU A 330 -5.50 13.17 -7.86
CA LEU A 330 -5.30 13.58 -6.49
C LEU A 330 -6.61 14.12 -5.89
N PRO A 331 -6.85 13.89 -4.59
CA PRO A 331 -7.96 14.51 -3.88
C PRO A 331 -7.98 16.03 -4.08
N GLN A 332 -9.13 16.58 -4.37
CA GLN A 332 -9.31 18.01 -4.55
C GLN A 332 -9.72 18.64 -3.23
N VAL A 333 -9.13 19.78 -2.89
CA VAL A 333 -9.46 20.52 -1.66
C VAL A 333 -9.74 21.99 -1.99
N ARG A 334 -10.74 22.57 -1.31
CA ARG A 334 -11.02 24.01 -1.37
C ARG A 334 -10.12 24.76 -0.41
N LEU A 335 -9.49 25.82 -0.86
CA LEU A 335 -8.63 26.63 -0.05
C LEU A 335 -9.44 27.65 0.76
N GLY A 336 -9.18 27.71 2.06
CA GLY A 336 -9.76 28.75 2.96
C GLY A 336 -8.94 30.03 3.00
N ALA A 337 -7.72 30.03 2.46
CA ALA A 337 -6.86 31.21 2.33
C ALA A 337 -5.96 31.09 1.10
N GLY A 338 -5.50 32.22 0.59
CA GLY A 338 -4.60 32.25 -0.57
C GLY A 338 -3.23 31.61 -0.29
N ILE A 339 -2.64 31.00 -1.29
CA ILE A 339 -1.31 30.41 -1.26
C ILE A 339 -0.51 30.98 -2.44
N PRO A 340 0.60 31.70 -2.19
CA PRO A 340 1.41 32.24 -3.27
C PRO A 340 2.12 31.14 -4.04
N GLY A 341 2.21 31.28 -5.36
CA GLY A 341 3.02 30.44 -6.21
C GLY A 341 4.52 30.59 -5.99
N ARG A 342 5.30 29.81 -6.71
CA ARG A 342 6.78 29.82 -6.65
C ARG A 342 7.39 30.03 -8.05
N GLY A 343 6.85 31.01 -8.76
CA GLY A 343 7.32 31.34 -10.12
C GLY A 343 7.14 30.14 -11.07
N ARG A 344 8.21 29.66 -11.68
CA ARG A 344 8.19 28.53 -12.61
C ARG A 344 8.18 27.14 -11.93
N ASP A 345 8.30 27.09 -10.62
CA ASP A 345 8.32 25.84 -9.87
C ASP A 345 6.92 25.50 -9.38
N THR A 346 6.56 24.21 -9.35
CA THR A 346 5.38 23.73 -8.63
C THR A 346 5.56 23.97 -7.13
N HIS A 347 4.59 24.58 -6.48
CA HIS A 347 4.64 24.79 -5.03
C HIS A 347 3.82 23.69 -4.31
N LEU A 348 4.47 22.88 -3.51
CA LEU A 348 3.84 21.92 -2.59
C LEU A 348 3.72 22.57 -1.21
N ALA A 349 2.57 23.21 -0.97
CA ALA A 349 2.32 23.99 0.23
C ALA A 349 1.66 23.14 1.32
N LEU A 350 2.22 23.08 2.53
CA LEU A 350 1.62 22.38 3.66
C LEU A 350 0.30 23.01 4.07
N VAL A 351 -0.74 22.17 4.16
CA VAL A 351 -2.09 22.57 4.57
C VAL A 351 -2.61 21.68 5.69
N ARG A 352 -3.44 22.24 6.57
CA ARG A 352 -4.35 21.50 7.45
C ARG A 352 -5.73 21.46 6.83
N ARG A 353 -6.55 20.51 7.21
CA ARG A 353 -7.97 20.48 6.86
C ARG A 353 -8.83 20.76 8.08
N ASP A 354 -9.84 21.57 7.90
CA ASP A 354 -10.89 21.79 8.88
C ASP A 354 -11.97 20.68 8.78
N PRO A 355 -12.85 20.53 9.77
CA PRO A 355 -13.91 19.51 9.73
C PRO A 355 -14.86 19.62 8.53
N ASP A 356 -15.01 20.81 7.94
CA ASP A 356 -15.80 21.05 6.71
C ASP A 356 -15.05 20.67 5.43
N GLY A 357 -13.82 20.15 5.55
CA GLY A 357 -12.97 19.78 4.43
C GLY A 357 -12.13 20.90 3.83
N THR A 358 -12.30 22.14 4.27
CA THR A 358 -11.54 23.30 3.80
C THR A 358 -10.07 23.20 4.20
N ALA A 359 -9.16 23.49 3.24
CA ALA A 359 -7.72 23.42 3.46
C ALA A 359 -7.15 24.83 3.73
N HIS A 360 -6.36 24.96 4.79
CA HIS A 360 -5.70 26.20 5.16
C HIS A 360 -4.19 26.02 5.19
N PRO A 361 -3.41 26.97 4.63
CA PRO A 361 -1.96 26.94 4.73
C PRO A 361 -1.51 26.97 6.18
N LEU A 362 -0.49 26.17 6.48
CA LEU A 362 0.10 26.11 7.82
C LEU A 362 1.17 27.17 7.99
N PRO A 363 1.35 27.71 9.21
CA PRO A 363 2.56 28.46 9.57
C PRO A 363 3.74 27.49 9.73
N HIS A 364 4.96 28.05 9.79
CA HIS A 364 6.19 27.27 9.96
C HIS A 364 6.45 26.28 8.81
N THR A 365 6.48 26.80 7.58
CA THR A 365 6.61 26.03 6.34
C THR A 365 7.95 26.24 5.61
N GLY A 366 8.97 26.74 6.31
CA GLY A 366 10.34 26.80 5.78
C GLY A 366 10.88 25.38 5.53
N SER A 367 11.76 25.21 4.52
CA SER A 367 12.30 23.92 4.08
C SER A 367 12.88 23.04 5.20
N ALA A 368 13.45 23.69 6.24
CA ALA A 368 14.04 23.04 7.41
C ALA A 368 13.04 22.84 8.58
N MET A 369 11.78 23.30 8.44
CA MET A 369 10.82 23.32 9.56
C MET A 369 10.02 22.03 9.62
N LEU A 370 9.97 21.42 10.81
CA LEU A 370 9.22 20.17 11.07
C LEU A 370 7.83 20.39 11.65
N ARG A 371 7.61 21.55 12.32
CA ARG A 371 6.36 21.80 13.04
C ARG A 371 5.13 21.85 12.14
N GLY A 372 5.25 22.47 10.97
CA GLY A 372 4.19 22.47 9.94
C GLY A 372 3.94 21.06 9.42
N LEU A 373 5.00 20.34 9.06
CA LEU A 373 4.93 18.99 8.53
C LEU A 373 4.21 18.01 9.50
N ALA A 374 4.51 18.10 10.79
CA ALA A 374 3.91 17.24 11.81
C ALA A 374 2.39 17.47 12.03
N ARG A 375 1.84 18.57 11.52
CA ARG A 375 0.42 18.95 11.65
C ARG A 375 -0.33 18.99 10.33
N ALA A 376 0.37 18.73 9.22
CA ALA A 376 -0.21 18.82 7.89
C ALA A 376 -1.16 17.65 7.62
N ALA A 377 -2.28 17.96 6.97
CA ALA A 377 -3.13 16.96 6.33
C ALA A 377 -2.61 16.59 4.92
N GLY A 378 -1.77 17.46 4.33
CA GLY A 378 -1.21 17.21 3.00
C GLY A 378 -0.45 18.42 2.45
N PHE A 379 -0.05 18.27 1.18
CA PHE A 379 0.49 19.34 0.37
C PHE A 379 -0.53 19.78 -0.67
N ALA A 380 -1.03 21.02 -0.62
CA ALA A 380 -1.75 21.63 -1.72
C ALA A 380 -0.79 21.88 -2.88
N VAL A 381 -1.19 21.50 -4.07
CA VAL A 381 -0.37 21.59 -5.30
C VAL A 381 -0.71 22.88 -6.03
N ILE A 382 0.18 23.86 -6.00
CA ILE A 382 0.01 25.11 -6.72
C ILE A 382 0.85 25.06 -7.99
N VAL A 383 0.20 25.21 -9.13
CA VAL A 383 0.85 25.08 -10.43
C VAL A 383 1.82 26.23 -10.72
N PRO A 384 2.83 26.01 -11.55
CA PRO A 384 3.76 27.07 -11.94
C PRO A 384 3.06 28.29 -12.54
N GLY A 385 3.59 29.47 -12.23
CA GLY A 385 3.12 30.74 -12.82
C GLY A 385 1.82 31.30 -12.27
N SER A 386 1.24 30.67 -11.23
CA SER A 386 -0.02 31.14 -10.64
C SER A 386 0.04 31.19 -9.13
N ASP A 387 -0.73 32.12 -8.55
CA ASP A 387 -1.10 32.14 -7.15
C ASP A 387 -2.48 31.48 -6.99
N ALA A 388 -2.69 30.73 -5.93
CA ALA A 388 -4.02 30.24 -5.58
C ALA A 388 -4.69 31.19 -4.59
N ARG A 389 -6.00 31.42 -4.73
CA ARG A 389 -6.81 32.32 -3.91
C ARG A 389 -7.68 31.53 -2.93
N ALA A 390 -8.17 32.21 -1.91
CA ALA A 390 -9.23 31.65 -1.09
C ALA A 390 -10.45 31.29 -1.96
N GLY A 391 -11.00 30.11 -1.75
CA GLY A 391 -12.11 29.54 -2.54
C GLY A 391 -11.68 28.69 -3.73
N ASP A 392 -10.44 28.78 -4.21
CA ASP A 392 -9.95 27.92 -5.29
C ASP A 392 -9.94 26.45 -4.85
N VAL A 393 -10.18 25.56 -5.83
CA VAL A 393 -10.07 24.12 -5.65
C VAL A 393 -8.77 23.65 -6.29
N VAL A 394 -7.91 23.02 -5.49
CA VAL A 394 -6.59 22.56 -5.93
C VAL A 394 -6.35 21.10 -5.58
N PRO A 395 -5.49 20.37 -6.32
CA PRO A 395 -5.07 19.03 -5.95
C PRO A 395 -4.30 19.05 -4.62
N MET A 396 -4.44 17.98 -3.83
CA MET A 396 -3.69 17.79 -2.59
C MET A 396 -3.04 16.41 -2.56
N VAL A 397 -1.73 16.38 -2.28
CA VAL A 397 -1.04 15.14 -1.89
C VAL A 397 -1.30 14.92 -0.41
N PRO A 398 -2.05 13.88 0.00
CA PRO A 398 -2.39 13.64 1.40
C PRO A 398 -1.17 13.22 2.22
N LEU A 399 -1.19 13.54 3.50
CA LEU A 399 -0.24 13.08 4.52
C LEU A 399 -1.01 12.47 5.70
N PRO A 400 -0.50 11.41 6.35
CA PRO A 400 0.75 10.73 5.98
C PRO A 400 0.61 10.00 4.64
N LEU A 401 1.72 9.84 3.93
CA LEU A 401 1.75 9.07 2.69
C LEU A 401 1.41 7.60 2.98
N PHE A 402 0.34 7.11 2.37
CA PHE A 402 -0.03 5.70 2.36
C PHE A 402 -0.09 5.20 0.92
N PRO A 403 0.50 4.05 0.60
CA PRO A 403 0.46 3.53 -0.76
C PRO A 403 -0.92 3.01 -1.17
N TRP A 404 -1.81 2.82 -0.19
CA TRP A 404 -3.06 2.07 -0.33
C TRP A 404 -4.33 2.94 -0.33
N GLU A 405 -4.22 4.21 -0.03
CA GLU A 405 -5.33 5.14 -0.13
C GLU A 405 -5.45 5.69 -1.56
N ALA A 406 -5.74 4.80 -2.51
CA ALA A 406 -6.47 5.19 -3.70
C ALA A 406 -7.94 4.84 -3.41
N SER A 407 -8.68 5.86 -3.04
CA SER A 407 -10.14 5.84 -3.00
C SER A 407 -10.73 5.60 -4.38
#